data_5765fb6c2961de7e6889afd1837145ae
#
_entry.id   5765fb6c2961de7e6889afd1837145ae
#
_cell.length_a   1.000
_cell.length_b   1.000
_cell.length_c   1.000
_cell.angle_alpha   90.00
_cell.angle_beta   90.00
_cell.angle_gamma   90.00
#
_symmetry.space_group_name_H-M   'P 1'
#
loop_
_entity.id
_entity.type
_entity.pdbx_description
1 polymer ?
#
loop_
_entity_poly.entity_id
_entity_poly.type
_entity_poly.pdbx_seq_one_letter_code
_entity_poly.pdbx_strand_id
1 'polypeptide(L)'
;DERVEYKKLMKQFGNEGNTEKYEYFKKRQLVQKILLNSMYGVLGSPTFRFYDVDNAEATTLTGQMLIKYTQKTCNEYYNNELKDDSDHVIYTDTDSIFVSSVPIIKKRFPNANIEDDSFMTDKILIVAKEVQDHLNQKYNEFAKLYLNCDKHRFDIKQEVIAKSAFWVAKKRYGQWIINENGVTCD
;
A
#
# COMPACT_ATOMS: atom_id res chain seq x y z
N ASP A 1 -9.43 -3.33 17.11
CA ASP A 1 -8.68 -4.35 16.34
C ASP A 1 -7.32 -4.56 17.01
N GLU A 2 -7.17 -5.70 17.69
CA GLU A 2 -5.97 -6.05 18.49
C GLU A 2 -4.68 -5.98 17.65
N ARG A 3 -4.73 -6.36 16.36
CA ARG A 3 -3.55 -6.31 15.50
C ARG A 3 -3.04 -4.89 15.30
N VAL A 4 -3.94 -3.91 15.17
CA VAL A 4 -3.55 -2.50 15.03
C VAL A 4 -2.89 -2.01 16.31
N GLU A 5 -3.41 -2.42 17.47
CA GLU A 5 -2.84 -2.09 18.77
C GLU A 5 -1.44 -2.70 18.92
N TYR A 6 -1.26 -3.99 18.61
CA TYR A 6 0.05 -4.63 18.63
C TYR A 6 1.06 -3.99 17.68
N LYS A 7 0.63 -3.52 16.50
CA LYS A 7 1.51 -2.75 15.59
C LYS A 7 1.95 -1.41 16.19
N LYS A 8 1.06 -0.71 16.89
CA LYS A 8 1.41 0.55 17.58
C LYS A 8 2.42 0.31 18.69
N LEU A 9 2.17 -0.68 19.55
CA LEU A 9 3.07 -1.05 20.63
C LEU A 9 4.43 -1.54 20.12
N MET A 10 4.45 -2.34 19.05
CA MET A 10 5.68 -2.76 18.39
C MET A 10 6.51 -1.55 17.94
N LYS A 11 5.89 -0.57 17.26
CA LYS A 11 6.57 0.65 16.81
C LYS A 11 7.08 1.48 18.00
N GLN A 12 6.28 1.63 19.03
CA GLN A 12 6.65 2.36 20.26
C GLN A 12 7.90 1.74 20.88
N PHE A 13 7.87 0.44 21.17
CA PHE A 13 9.01 -0.24 21.83
C PHE A 13 10.24 -0.35 20.93
N GLY A 14 10.07 -0.36 19.61
CA GLY A 14 11.17 -0.21 18.66
C GLY A 14 11.88 1.13 18.80
N ASN A 15 11.11 2.21 18.88
CA ASN A 15 11.66 3.57 19.07
C ASN A 15 12.33 3.75 20.45
N GLU A 16 11.82 3.06 21.47
CA GLU A 16 12.40 3.06 22.83
C GLU A 16 13.65 2.17 22.95
N GLY A 17 14.04 1.44 21.90
CA GLY A 17 15.17 0.49 21.92
C GLY A 17 14.91 -0.77 22.74
N ASN A 18 13.65 -1.05 23.12
CA ASN A 18 13.28 -2.22 23.91
C ASN A 18 13.06 -3.44 22.99
N THR A 19 14.15 -4.12 22.64
CA THR A 19 14.17 -5.26 21.71
C THR A 19 13.25 -6.40 22.14
N GLU A 20 13.18 -6.72 23.45
CA GLU A 20 12.36 -7.82 23.96
C GLU A 20 10.86 -7.57 23.72
N LYS A 21 10.36 -6.39 24.11
CA LYS A 21 8.97 -6.01 23.90
C LYS A 21 8.64 -5.82 22.41
N TYR A 22 9.58 -5.27 21.64
CA TYR A 22 9.44 -5.18 20.18
C TYR A 22 9.20 -6.56 19.56
N GLU A 23 10.06 -7.55 19.83
CA GLU A 23 9.91 -8.91 19.29
C GLU A 23 8.65 -9.62 19.82
N TYR A 24 8.24 -9.38 21.05
CA TYR A 24 6.99 -9.89 21.60
C TYR A 24 5.78 -9.38 20.80
N PHE A 25 5.64 -8.07 20.61
CA PHE A 25 4.51 -7.51 19.88
C PHE A 25 4.57 -7.78 18.38
N LYS A 26 5.76 -7.91 17.81
CA LYS A 26 5.98 -8.37 16.43
C LYS A 26 5.41 -9.77 16.20
N LYS A 27 5.67 -10.69 17.10
CA LYS A 27 5.11 -12.05 17.06
C LYS A 27 3.59 -12.03 17.24
N ARG A 28 3.08 -11.25 18.19
CA ARG A 28 1.64 -11.14 18.46
C ARG A 28 0.87 -10.62 17.24
N GLN A 29 1.32 -9.53 16.61
CA GLN A 29 0.66 -9.01 15.41
C GLN A 29 0.74 -10.00 14.23
N LEU A 30 1.83 -10.79 14.15
CA LEU A 30 1.97 -11.82 13.12
C LEU A 30 0.97 -12.95 13.31
N VAL A 31 0.78 -13.45 14.55
CA VAL A 31 -0.25 -14.46 14.86
C VAL A 31 -1.64 -13.97 14.46
N GLN A 32 -1.99 -12.72 14.77
CA GLN A 32 -3.27 -12.14 14.36
C GLN A 32 -3.41 -12.05 12.83
N LYS A 33 -2.34 -11.70 12.12
CA LYS A 33 -2.32 -11.69 10.65
C LYS A 33 -2.57 -13.10 10.09
N ILE A 34 -1.90 -14.11 10.63
CA ILE A 34 -2.07 -15.51 10.20
C ILE A 34 -3.51 -15.96 10.43
N LEU A 35 -4.06 -15.68 11.61
CA LEU A 35 -5.43 -16.06 11.95
C LEU A 35 -6.45 -15.43 10.99
N LEU A 36 -6.35 -14.12 10.73
CA LEU A 36 -7.24 -13.43 9.79
C LEU A 36 -7.15 -13.98 8.37
N ASN A 37 -5.92 -14.23 7.88
CA ASN A 37 -5.72 -14.80 6.55
C ASN A 37 -6.21 -16.26 6.48
N SER A 38 -6.08 -17.04 7.56
CA SER A 38 -6.60 -18.41 7.64
C SER A 38 -8.12 -18.43 7.58
N MET A 39 -8.81 -17.49 8.22
CA MET A 39 -10.27 -17.39 8.15
C MET A 39 -10.76 -17.19 6.72
N TYR A 40 -10.07 -16.35 5.93
CA TYR A 40 -10.37 -16.21 4.52
C TYR A 40 -10.05 -17.51 3.76
N GLY A 41 -8.86 -18.09 3.98
CA GLY A 41 -8.41 -19.29 3.28
C GLY A 41 -9.32 -20.51 3.46
N VAL A 42 -9.91 -20.67 4.65
CA VAL A 42 -10.80 -21.80 4.94
C VAL A 42 -12.17 -21.68 4.27
N LEU A 43 -12.61 -20.49 3.84
CA LEU A 43 -13.84 -20.36 3.04
C LEU A 43 -13.76 -21.11 1.73
N GLY A 44 -12.57 -21.23 1.15
CA GLY A 44 -12.32 -22.00 -0.06
C GLY A 44 -12.07 -23.51 0.18
N SER A 45 -12.12 -24.00 1.41
CA SER A 45 -11.85 -25.41 1.75
C SER A 45 -13.15 -26.21 1.89
N PRO A 46 -13.41 -27.21 1.00
CA PRO A 46 -14.65 -27.99 1.03
C PRO A 46 -14.89 -28.77 2.34
N THR A 47 -13.85 -29.01 3.13
CA THR A 47 -13.93 -29.71 4.41
C THR A 47 -14.25 -28.79 5.59
N PHE A 48 -14.24 -27.47 5.37
CA PHE A 48 -14.50 -26.51 6.42
C PHE A 48 -15.99 -26.28 6.65
N ARG A 49 -16.40 -26.18 7.91
CA ARG A 49 -17.83 -26.03 8.29
C ARG A 49 -18.53 -24.83 7.64
N PHE A 50 -17.80 -23.75 7.40
CA PHE A 50 -18.30 -22.52 6.78
C PHE A 50 -17.74 -22.36 5.36
N TYR A 51 -17.56 -23.47 4.63
CA TYR A 51 -17.17 -23.45 3.23
C TYR A 51 -18.17 -22.64 2.42
N ASP A 52 -17.66 -21.63 1.72
CA ASP A 52 -18.44 -20.74 0.86
C ASP A 52 -17.51 -20.18 -0.21
N VAL A 53 -17.47 -20.87 -1.34
CA VAL A 53 -16.60 -20.50 -2.45
C VAL A 53 -17.02 -19.17 -3.09
N ASP A 54 -18.31 -18.85 -3.09
CA ASP A 54 -18.83 -17.62 -3.69
C ASP A 54 -18.33 -16.41 -2.89
N ASN A 55 -18.34 -16.48 -1.57
CA ASN A 55 -17.76 -15.44 -0.71
C ASN A 55 -16.23 -15.34 -0.85
N ALA A 56 -15.53 -16.45 -1.02
CA ALA A 56 -14.10 -16.46 -1.28
C ALA A 56 -13.78 -15.79 -2.63
N GLU A 57 -14.53 -16.13 -3.68
CA GLU A 57 -14.39 -15.53 -5.01
C GLU A 57 -14.75 -14.04 -5.00
N ALA A 58 -15.88 -13.66 -4.39
CA ALA A 58 -16.29 -12.27 -4.26
C ALA A 58 -15.22 -11.40 -3.60
N THR A 59 -14.55 -11.92 -2.57
CA THR A 59 -13.46 -11.21 -1.89
C THR A 59 -12.28 -10.95 -2.85
N THR A 60 -11.86 -11.94 -3.63
CA THR A 60 -10.76 -11.79 -4.59
C THR A 60 -11.12 -10.90 -5.76
N LEU A 61 -12.32 -11.02 -6.30
CA LEU A 61 -12.82 -10.18 -7.40
C LEU A 61 -12.94 -8.71 -6.97
N THR A 62 -13.44 -8.47 -5.74
CA THR A 62 -13.49 -7.11 -5.18
C THR A 62 -12.08 -6.53 -5.05
N GLY A 63 -11.11 -7.31 -4.57
CA GLY A 63 -9.70 -6.89 -4.52
C GLY A 63 -9.13 -6.55 -5.89
N GLN A 64 -9.42 -7.35 -6.92
CA GLN A 64 -9.01 -7.06 -8.30
C GLN A 64 -9.67 -5.80 -8.87
N MET A 65 -10.95 -5.58 -8.59
CA MET A 65 -11.65 -4.36 -9.01
C MET A 65 -11.05 -3.14 -8.31
N LEU A 66 -10.80 -3.24 -7.00
CA LEU A 66 -10.25 -2.15 -6.21
C LEU A 66 -8.86 -1.75 -6.70
N ILE A 67 -7.94 -2.71 -6.95
CA ILE A 67 -6.58 -2.38 -7.39
C ILE A 67 -6.58 -1.74 -8.81
N LYS A 68 -7.43 -2.22 -9.72
CA LYS A 68 -7.60 -1.60 -11.04
C LYS A 68 -8.15 -0.17 -10.93
N TYR A 69 -9.11 0.04 -10.05
CA TYR A 69 -9.64 1.38 -9.76
C TYR A 69 -8.57 2.29 -9.16
N THR A 70 -7.76 1.77 -8.25
CA THR A 70 -6.63 2.47 -7.64
C THR A 70 -5.61 2.90 -8.68
N GLN A 71 -5.21 1.99 -9.59
CA GLN A 71 -4.29 2.29 -10.69
C GLN A 71 -4.83 3.42 -11.58
N LYS A 72 -6.08 3.28 -12.01
CA LYS A 72 -6.74 4.29 -12.85
C LYS A 72 -6.78 5.66 -12.17
N THR A 73 -7.26 5.71 -10.93
CA THR A 73 -7.39 6.96 -10.16
C THR A 73 -6.04 7.60 -9.85
N CYS A 74 -5.01 6.79 -9.61
CA CYS A 74 -3.65 7.27 -9.42
C CYS A 74 -3.10 7.91 -10.70
N ASN A 75 -3.27 7.25 -11.85
CA ASN A 75 -2.87 7.81 -13.14
C ASN A 75 -3.63 9.11 -13.46
N GLU A 76 -4.95 9.16 -13.21
CA GLU A 76 -5.74 10.38 -13.37
C GLU A 76 -5.20 11.53 -12.50
N TYR A 77 -4.81 11.26 -11.26
CA TYR A 77 -4.19 12.26 -10.39
C TYR A 77 -2.89 12.81 -10.99
N TYR A 78 -1.99 11.91 -11.42
CA TYR A 78 -0.71 12.28 -12.01
C TYR A 78 -0.88 13.02 -13.33
N ASN A 79 -1.74 12.53 -14.23
CA ASN A 79 -2.02 13.15 -15.52
C ASN A 79 -2.63 14.56 -15.37
N ASN A 80 -3.53 14.74 -14.39
CA ASN A 80 -4.08 16.06 -14.07
C ASN A 80 -3.01 17.03 -13.57
N GLU A 81 -2.09 16.56 -12.75
CA GLU A 81 -0.97 17.35 -12.25
C GLU A 81 0.02 17.66 -13.37
N LEU A 82 0.47 16.66 -14.12
CA LEU A 82 1.53 16.77 -15.12
C LEU A 82 1.05 17.36 -16.45
N LYS A 83 -0.26 17.32 -16.71
CA LYS A 83 -0.88 17.73 -17.98
C LYS A 83 -0.42 16.84 -19.14
N ASP A 84 -0.33 15.55 -18.88
CA ASP A 84 -0.05 14.51 -19.87
C ASP A 84 -1.13 13.41 -19.84
N ASP A 85 -0.94 12.35 -20.62
CA ASP A 85 -1.83 11.18 -20.70
C ASP A 85 -0.95 9.91 -20.70
N SER A 86 -0.09 9.82 -19.68
CA SER A 86 0.88 8.73 -19.52
C SER A 86 0.44 7.75 -18.45
N ASP A 87 1.01 6.54 -18.49
CA ASP A 87 0.88 5.57 -17.38
C ASP A 87 2.03 5.78 -16.40
N HIS A 88 1.71 6.35 -15.22
CA HIS A 88 2.66 6.62 -14.15
C HIS A 88 2.75 5.46 -13.15
N VAL A 89 1.76 4.54 -13.16
CA VAL A 89 1.79 3.32 -12.36
C VAL A 89 2.61 2.26 -13.09
N ILE A 90 3.82 2.05 -12.62
CA ILE A 90 4.82 1.17 -13.26
C ILE A 90 4.45 -0.31 -13.10
N TYR A 91 3.93 -0.68 -11.92
CA TYR A 91 3.62 -2.06 -11.58
C TYR A 91 2.52 -2.13 -10.52
N THR A 92 1.71 -3.18 -10.58
CA THR A 92 0.71 -3.50 -9.55
C THR A 92 0.88 -4.95 -9.10
N ASP A 93 0.78 -5.18 -7.79
CA ASP A 93 0.82 -6.54 -7.25
C ASP A 93 -0.23 -6.71 -6.15
N THR A 94 -1.22 -7.53 -6.42
CA THR A 94 -2.29 -7.95 -5.51
C THR A 94 -3.06 -6.77 -4.91
N ASP A 95 -2.46 -6.03 -3.99
CA ASP A 95 -3.05 -4.92 -3.21
C ASP A 95 -2.14 -3.67 -3.16
N SER A 96 -1.08 -3.65 -3.95
CA SER A 96 -0.14 -2.53 -4.00
C SER A 96 0.06 -2.00 -5.42
N ILE A 97 0.38 -0.70 -5.51
CA ILE A 97 0.79 -0.02 -6.73
C ILE A 97 2.19 0.57 -6.55
N PHE A 98 2.99 0.54 -7.61
CA PHE A 98 4.30 1.16 -7.68
C PHE A 98 4.26 2.32 -8.67
N VAL A 99 4.60 3.51 -8.19
CA VAL A 99 4.43 4.76 -8.95
C VAL A 99 5.75 5.52 -8.97
N SER A 100 6.09 6.12 -10.11
CA SER A 100 7.22 7.03 -10.20
C SER A 100 6.83 8.43 -9.75
N SER A 101 7.36 8.90 -8.62
CA SER A 101 7.12 10.26 -8.15
C SER A 101 8.06 11.31 -8.77
N VAL A 102 9.11 10.87 -9.49
CA VAL A 102 10.11 11.76 -10.10
C VAL A 102 9.48 12.81 -11.04
N PRO A 103 8.53 12.48 -11.92
CA PRO A 103 7.92 13.48 -12.81
C PRO A 103 7.25 14.62 -12.05
N ILE A 104 6.45 14.34 -11.02
CA ILE A 104 5.78 15.36 -10.19
C ILE A 104 6.81 16.21 -9.45
N ILE A 105 7.85 15.58 -8.87
CA ILE A 105 8.88 16.30 -8.13
C ILE A 105 9.64 17.25 -9.06
N LYS A 106 10.04 16.80 -10.25
CA LYS A 106 10.70 17.66 -11.25
C LYS A 106 9.83 18.85 -11.66
N LYS A 107 8.52 18.65 -11.79
CA LYS A 107 7.58 19.73 -12.12
C LYS A 107 7.44 20.75 -10.99
N ARG A 108 7.25 20.26 -9.75
CA ARG A 108 7.05 21.12 -8.57
C ARG A 108 8.33 21.82 -8.13
N PHE A 109 9.48 21.17 -8.32
CA PHE A 109 10.80 21.62 -7.88
C PHE A 109 11.82 21.53 -9.04
N PRO A 110 11.77 22.45 -10.04
CA PRO A 110 12.61 22.36 -11.24
C PRO A 110 14.12 22.34 -10.99
N ASN A 111 14.53 22.94 -9.87
CA ASN A 111 15.94 23.02 -9.46
C ASN A 111 16.35 21.97 -8.44
N ALA A 112 15.51 20.93 -8.24
CA ALA A 112 15.79 19.88 -7.28
C ALA A 112 16.98 19.02 -7.72
N ASN A 113 17.88 18.75 -6.79
CA ASN A 113 18.90 17.73 -6.99
C ASN A 113 18.28 16.36 -6.77
N ILE A 114 17.98 15.65 -7.85
CA ILE A 114 17.39 14.30 -7.81
C ILE A 114 18.33 13.21 -7.30
N GLU A 115 19.63 13.51 -7.20
CA GLU A 115 20.63 12.59 -6.64
C GLU A 115 20.73 12.71 -5.10
N ASP A 116 20.09 13.72 -4.50
CA ASP A 116 20.01 13.87 -3.05
C ASP A 116 18.88 12.99 -2.50
N ASP A 117 19.26 11.86 -1.94
CA ASP A 117 18.32 10.87 -1.40
C ASP A 117 17.47 11.42 -0.25
N SER A 118 18.03 12.27 0.61
CA SER A 118 17.29 12.90 1.73
C SER A 118 16.23 13.85 1.21
N PHE A 119 16.62 14.74 0.31
CA PHE A 119 15.69 15.69 -0.33
C PHE A 119 14.58 14.93 -1.07
N MET A 120 14.95 13.94 -1.88
CA MET A 120 13.97 13.15 -2.64
C MET A 120 13.01 12.40 -1.73
N THR A 121 13.51 11.78 -0.66
CA THR A 121 12.66 11.08 0.31
C THR A 121 11.62 12.01 0.92
N ASP A 122 12.02 13.20 1.39
CA ASP A 122 11.10 14.18 1.96
C ASP A 122 10.01 14.62 0.97
N LYS A 123 10.40 14.90 -0.29
CA LYS A 123 9.44 15.32 -1.32
C LYS A 123 8.52 14.20 -1.77
N ILE A 124 9.05 12.97 -1.89
CA ILE A 124 8.23 11.79 -2.19
C ILE A 124 7.21 11.54 -1.07
N LEU A 125 7.57 11.67 0.20
CA LEU A 125 6.64 11.50 1.31
C LEU A 125 5.48 12.51 1.25
N ILE A 126 5.74 13.76 0.88
CA ILE A 126 4.70 14.78 0.70
C ILE A 126 3.74 14.37 -0.44
N VAL A 127 4.28 14.06 -1.62
CA VAL A 127 3.47 13.64 -2.78
C VAL A 127 2.70 12.36 -2.47
N ALA A 128 3.35 11.38 -1.86
CA ALA A 128 2.73 10.11 -1.49
C ALA A 128 1.57 10.30 -0.50
N LYS A 129 1.71 11.24 0.44
CA LYS A 129 0.62 11.58 1.38
C LYS A 129 -0.57 12.20 0.65
N GLU A 130 -0.35 13.12 -0.28
CA GLU A 130 -1.42 13.72 -1.07
C GLU A 130 -2.15 12.67 -1.94
N VAL A 131 -1.38 11.82 -2.62
CA VAL A 131 -1.94 10.70 -3.42
C VAL A 131 -2.71 9.72 -2.55
N GLN A 132 -2.16 9.36 -1.39
CA GLN A 132 -2.82 8.49 -0.42
C GLN A 132 -4.18 9.04 0.02
N ASP A 133 -4.22 10.33 0.39
CA ASP A 133 -5.44 10.99 0.85
C ASP A 133 -6.47 11.08 -0.28
N HIS A 134 -6.03 11.39 -1.49
CA HIS A 134 -6.89 11.39 -2.68
C HIS A 134 -7.48 10.01 -2.96
N LEU A 135 -6.66 8.96 -2.98
CA LEU A 135 -7.10 7.59 -3.23
C LEU A 135 -8.09 7.11 -2.15
N ASN A 136 -7.80 7.36 -0.87
CA ASN A 136 -8.68 6.99 0.23
C ASN A 136 -10.04 7.73 0.16
N GLN A 137 -10.05 8.97 -0.30
CA GLN A 137 -11.30 9.69 -0.58
C GLN A 137 -12.08 9.01 -1.72
N LYS A 138 -11.39 8.65 -2.80
CA LYS A 138 -11.99 7.98 -3.97
C LYS A 138 -12.53 6.58 -3.65
N TYR A 139 -12.02 5.90 -2.65
CA TYR A 139 -12.57 4.62 -2.20
C TYR A 139 -14.01 4.73 -1.64
N ASN A 140 -14.42 5.89 -1.14
CA ASN A 140 -15.84 6.11 -0.80
C ASN A 140 -16.73 6.07 -2.05
N GLU A 141 -16.27 6.68 -3.15
CA GLU A 141 -16.97 6.64 -4.44
C GLU A 141 -17.01 5.21 -4.99
N PHE A 142 -15.88 4.50 -4.95
CA PHE A 142 -15.80 3.09 -5.35
C PHE A 142 -16.79 2.21 -4.59
N ALA A 143 -16.80 2.29 -3.26
CA ALA A 143 -17.68 1.47 -2.43
C ALA A 143 -19.16 1.73 -2.75
N LYS A 144 -19.53 2.99 -2.95
CA LYS A 144 -20.91 3.38 -3.28
C LYS A 144 -21.32 2.94 -4.67
N LEU A 145 -20.47 3.18 -5.68
CA LEU A 145 -20.83 2.95 -7.10
C LEU A 145 -20.76 1.46 -7.49
N TYR A 146 -19.76 0.73 -6.99
CA TYR A 146 -19.51 -0.65 -7.44
C TYR A 146 -19.99 -1.70 -6.44
N LEU A 147 -20.05 -1.37 -5.15
CA LEU A 147 -20.41 -2.33 -4.11
C LEU A 147 -21.75 -2.00 -3.43
N ASN A 148 -22.35 -0.85 -3.77
CA ASN A 148 -23.58 -0.35 -3.13
C ASN A 148 -23.48 -0.29 -1.60
N CYS A 149 -22.30 0.08 -1.09
CA CYS A 149 -21.99 0.16 0.34
C CYS A 149 -21.69 1.60 0.76
N ASP A 150 -22.36 2.08 1.81
CA ASP A 150 -22.09 3.40 2.39
C ASP A 150 -20.91 3.38 3.37
N LYS A 151 -20.50 2.21 3.84
CA LYS A 151 -19.39 2.03 4.79
C LYS A 151 -18.44 0.95 4.28
N HIS A 152 -17.17 1.29 4.22
CA HIS A 152 -16.10 0.35 3.85
C HIS A 152 -14.91 0.48 4.79
N ARG A 153 -13.91 -0.41 4.61
CA ARG A 153 -12.64 -0.42 5.36
C ARG A 153 -11.43 -0.40 4.44
N PHE A 154 -11.63 -0.01 3.18
CA PHE A 154 -10.52 0.13 2.25
C PHE A 154 -9.64 1.29 2.69
N ASP A 155 -8.36 1.05 2.77
CA ASP A 155 -7.36 2.02 3.19
C ASP A 155 -6.03 1.66 2.52
N ILE A 156 -5.49 2.59 1.74
CA ILE A 156 -4.17 2.47 1.14
C ILE A 156 -3.20 3.37 1.88
N LYS A 157 -1.97 2.89 2.06
CA LYS A 157 -0.90 3.61 2.75
C LYS A 157 0.39 3.53 1.96
N GLN A 158 1.15 4.60 2.02
CA GLN A 158 2.53 4.57 1.58
C GLN A 158 3.32 3.67 2.53
N GLU A 159 4.07 2.73 1.99
CA GLU A 159 4.89 1.80 2.77
C GLU A 159 6.37 1.94 2.45
N VAL A 160 6.75 1.99 1.17
CA VAL A 160 8.14 1.90 0.73
C VAL A 160 8.50 3.02 -0.23
N ILE A 161 9.69 3.60 -0.08
CA ILE A 161 10.35 4.43 -1.07
C ILE A 161 11.61 3.70 -1.52
N ALA A 162 11.71 3.43 -2.82
CA ALA A 162 12.87 2.85 -3.44
C ALA A 162 13.59 3.90 -4.32
N LYS A 163 14.93 3.98 -4.20
CA LYS A 163 15.77 4.79 -5.07
C LYS A 163 15.77 4.26 -6.49
N SER A 164 15.82 2.94 -6.61
CA SER A 164 15.74 2.23 -7.89
C SER A 164 15.03 0.89 -7.71
N ALA A 165 14.42 0.42 -8.78
CA ALA A 165 13.78 -0.88 -8.81
C ALA A 165 13.83 -1.45 -10.22
N PHE A 166 13.76 -2.77 -10.33
CA PHE A 166 13.66 -3.46 -11.61
C PHE A 166 12.67 -4.63 -11.50
N TRP A 167 11.92 -4.85 -12.56
CA TRP A 167 10.95 -5.92 -12.67
C TRP A 167 11.35 -6.85 -13.81
N VAL A 168 11.60 -8.12 -13.48
CA VAL A 168 11.98 -9.15 -14.46
C VAL A 168 10.73 -9.87 -14.97
N ALA A 169 9.79 -10.14 -14.08
CA ALA A 169 8.52 -10.79 -14.36
C ALA A 169 7.53 -10.53 -13.24
N LYS A 170 6.27 -10.96 -13.40
CA LYS A 170 5.26 -10.89 -12.34
C LYS A 170 5.77 -11.54 -11.05
N LYS A 171 5.77 -10.77 -9.96
CA LYS A 171 6.28 -11.16 -8.62
C LYS A 171 7.80 -11.47 -8.57
N ARG A 172 8.54 -11.05 -9.60
CA ARG A 172 10.01 -11.13 -9.65
C ARG A 172 10.59 -9.76 -9.89
N TYR A 173 10.90 -9.06 -8.82
CA TYR A 173 11.48 -7.72 -8.84
C TYR A 173 12.45 -7.51 -7.69
N GLY A 174 13.38 -6.59 -7.86
CA GLY A 174 14.28 -6.12 -6.83
C GLY A 174 14.11 -4.62 -6.62
N GLN A 175 14.27 -4.16 -5.40
CA GLN A 175 14.16 -2.77 -5.02
C GLN A 175 15.34 -2.37 -4.13
N TRP A 176 15.90 -1.21 -4.39
CA TRP A 176 16.81 -0.57 -3.45
C TRP A 176 16.00 0.38 -2.58
N ILE A 177 15.57 -0.13 -1.43
CA ILE A 177 14.71 0.58 -0.49
C ILE A 177 15.56 1.55 0.32
N ILE A 178 15.14 2.81 0.36
CA ILE A 178 15.77 3.88 1.15
C ILE A 178 14.88 4.37 2.30
N ASN A 179 13.58 4.07 2.25
CA ASN A 179 12.66 4.36 3.35
C ASN A 179 11.56 3.30 3.41
N GLU A 180 11.29 2.79 4.59
CA GLU A 180 10.20 1.86 4.85
C GLU A 180 9.35 2.34 6.03
N ASN A 181 8.04 2.53 5.80
CA ASN A 181 7.08 3.01 6.80
C ASN A 181 7.49 4.31 7.50
N GLY A 182 8.19 5.21 6.80
CA GLY A 182 8.69 6.47 7.32
C GLY A 182 10.03 6.37 8.05
N VAL A 183 10.68 5.21 8.04
CA VAL A 183 12.02 4.99 8.62
C VAL A 183 13.03 4.87 7.50
N THR A 184 14.11 5.65 7.56
CA THR A 184 15.22 5.56 6.62
C THR A 184 15.93 4.21 6.79
N CYS A 185 16.21 3.54 5.68
CA CYS A 185 16.97 2.30 5.63
C CYS A 185 18.40 2.60 5.16
N ASP A 186 19.40 2.02 5.83
CA ASP A 186 20.81 2.08 5.46
C ASP A 186 21.16 0.95 4.46
#